data_3a4c13a0ad46049a956bffb30dea2a20
#
_entry.id   3a4c13a0ad46049a956bffb30dea2a20
#
_cell.length_a   1.000
_cell.length_b   1.000
_cell.length_c   1.000
_cell.angle_alpha   90.00
_cell.angle_beta   90.00
_cell.angle_gamma   90.00
#
_symmetry.space_group_name_H-M   'P 1'
#
loop_
_entity.id
_entity.type
_entity.pdbx_description
1 polymer ?
#
loop_
_entity_poly.entity_id
_entity_poly.type
_entity_poly.pdbx_seq_one_letter_code
_entity_poly.pdbx_strand_id
1 'polypeptide(L)'
;MKYLKNTTEFYIEEPTVLSLGKFDGIHRGHELLMEHLASKKEAGLAAVIFTFNIPPRKSVEQVEAKVLTTNEEKMHIFEQIGIDYLVECPFTREIMCMEPEDFIAKIVHQLHVKCFVVGSDFHFGHNRRGDYHMLKDLSDKYGYEVLVINKMQEDKRDISSTFVREEIAKGNIEKANHLLGYHYFVTGEILHGRHLGSTKLGIPTINQIPPEEKLLPESGVYVTEVRLGDRSYRGVTNVGWNPM
;
A
#
# COMPACT_ATOMS: atom_id res chain seq x y z
N MET A 1 -5.50 14.50 1.76
CA MET A 1 -6.28 13.29 1.33
C MET A 1 -7.43 13.04 2.28
N LYS A 2 -8.64 12.70 1.77
CA LYS A 2 -9.76 12.24 2.60
C LYS A 2 -9.72 10.71 2.72
N TYR A 3 -9.89 10.20 3.94
CA TYR A 3 -9.85 8.76 4.22
C TYR A 3 -11.23 8.25 4.65
N LEU A 4 -11.85 7.41 3.79
CA LEU A 4 -13.11 6.72 4.06
C LEU A 4 -12.77 5.34 4.64
N LYS A 5 -12.64 5.29 5.97
CA LYS A 5 -12.09 4.14 6.69
C LYS A 5 -13.15 3.11 7.02
N ASN A 6 -12.87 1.85 6.70
CA ASN A 6 -13.60 0.66 7.15
C ASN A 6 -15.13 0.77 6.92
N THR A 7 -15.53 1.20 5.72
CA THR A 7 -16.95 1.43 5.38
C THR A 7 -17.35 0.71 4.10
N THR A 8 -18.57 0.19 4.06
CA THR A 8 -19.26 -0.26 2.85
C THR A 8 -20.15 0.82 2.25
N GLU A 9 -20.34 1.91 3.00
CA GLU A 9 -21.10 3.11 2.64
C GLU A 9 -20.10 4.21 2.27
N PHE A 10 -19.70 4.26 1.01
CA PHE A 10 -18.77 5.26 0.50
C PHE A 10 -19.44 6.07 -0.61
N TYR A 11 -19.25 7.39 -0.57
CA TYR A 11 -19.82 8.30 -1.56
C TYR A 11 -18.86 9.46 -1.84
N ILE A 12 -18.62 9.73 -3.13
CA ILE A 12 -17.84 10.87 -3.61
C ILE A 12 -18.69 11.57 -4.68
N GLU A 13 -18.93 12.86 -4.53
CA GLU A 13 -19.83 13.64 -5.39
C GLU A 13 -19.17 13.99 -6.74
N GLU A 14 -17.88 14.36 -6.70
CA GLU A 14 -17.12 14.71 -7.89
C GLU A 14 -16.78 13.49 -8.78
N PRO A 15 -16.62 13.71 -10.11
CA PRO A 15 -16.16 12.64 -10.99
C PRO A 15 -14.75 12.19 -10.65
N THR A 16 -14.51 10.87 -10.66
CA THR A 16 -13.26 10.29 -10.19
C THR A 16 -12.52 9.47 -11.22
N VAL A 17 -11.20 9.37 -11.03
CA VAL A 17 -10.35 8.33 -11.59
C VAL A 17 -9.94 7.39 -10.45
N LEU A 18 -10.13 6.10 -10.67
CA LEU A 18 -10.02 5.11 -9.60
C LEU A 18 -9.04 3.99 -9.94
N SER A 19 -8.20 3.63 -8.99
CA SER A 19 -7.44 2.38 -9.01
C SER A 19 -7.81 1.50 -7.83
N LEU A 20 -7.96 0.19 -8.11
CA LEU A 20 -8.29 -0.82 -7.10
C LEU A 20 -7.12 -1.75 -6.86
N GLY A 21 -6.81 -2.00 -5.60
CA GLY A 21 -5.74 -2.93 -5.26
C GLY A 21 -5.44 -3.02 -3.77
N LYS A 22 -4.58 -3.97 -3.42
CA LYS A 22 -4.10 -4.11 -2.05
C LYS A 22 -3.03 -3.07 -1.71
N PHE A 23 -2.24 -2.65 -2.70
CA PHE A 23 -1.17 -1.64 -2.61
C PHE A 23 -0.25 -1.84 -1.41
N ASP A 24 0.20 -3.08 -1.21
CA ASP A 24 1.14 -3.38 -0.15
C ASP A 24 2.57 -3.16 -0.65
N GLY A 25 3.23 -2.15 -0.08
CA GLY A 25 4.55 -1.71 -0.47
C GLY A 25 4.59 -0.68 -1.60
N ILE A 26 3.49 -0.33 -2.25
CA ILE A 26 3.38 0.70 -3.32
C ILE A 26 4.68 0.80 -4.16
N HIS A 27 5.09 -0.34 -4.73
CA HIS A 27 6.36 -0.51 -5.46
C HIS A 27 6.31 0.11 -6.86
N ARG A 28 7.46 0.19 -7.55
CA ARG A 28 7.59 0.73 -8.91
C ARG A 28 6.61 0.14 -9.92
N GLY A 29 6.18 -1.12 -9.74
CA GLY A 29 5.09 -1.70 -10.54
C GLY A 29 3.74 -0.98 -10.38
N HIS A 30 3.53 -0.21 -9.31
CA HIS A 30 2.37 0.65 -9.12
C HIS A 30 2.61 2.11 -9.59
N GLU A 31 3.86 2.50 -9.87
CA GLU A 31 4.23 3.88 -10.23
C GLU A 31 3.46 4.37 -11.45
N LEU A 32 3.42 3.55 -12.52
CA LEU A 32 2.64 3.88 -13.72
C LEU A 32 1.14 4.05 -13.44
N LEU A 33 0.56 3.26 -12.52
CA LEU A 33 -0.82 3.45 -12.10
C LEU A 33 -1.01 4.83 -11.45
N MET A 34 -0.07 5.24 -10.59
CA MET A 34 -0.11 6.53 -9.90
C MET A 34 0.09 7.70 -10.87
N GLU A 35 1.00 7.58 -11.84
CA GLU A 35 1.20 8.57 -12.90
C GLU A 35 -0.07 8.79 -13.72
N HIS A 36 -0.78 7.72 -14.09
CA HIS A 36 -2.05 7.83 -14.82
C HIS A 36 -3.17 8.45 -13.95
N LEU A 37 -3.22 8.12 -12.66
CA LEU A 37 -4.15 8.80 -11.73
C LEU A 37 -3.86 10.30 -11.66
N ALA A 38 -2.58 10.68 -11.53
CA ALA A 38 -2.15 12.09 -11.50
C ALA A 38 -2.50 12.83 -12.81
N SER A 39 -2.25 12.21 -13.98
CA SER A 39 -2.60 12.78 -15.28
C SER A 39 -4.10 13.01 -15.44
N LYS A 40 -4.95 12.07 -15.00
CA LYS A 40 -6.41 12.24 -15.04
C LYS A 40 -6.91 13.28 -14.04
N LYS A 41 -6.20 13.46 -12.94
CA LYS A 41 -6.46 14.55 -11.97
C LYS A 41 -6.25 15.92 -12.62
N GLU A 42 -5.21 16.10 -13.42
CA GLU A 42 -5.00 17.34 -14.19
C GLU A 42 -6.14 17.62 -15.18
N ALA A 43 -6.82 16.56 -15.64
CA ALA A 43 -8.02 16.67 -16.47
C ALA A 43 -9.33 16.91 -15.67
N GLY A 44 -9.24 17.13 -14.36
CA GLY A 44 -10.36 17.50 -13.49
C GLY A 44 -11.07 16.34 -12.79
N LEU A 45 -10.48 15.12 -12.78
CA LEU A 45 -11.01 13.99 -12.02
C LEU A 45 -10.34 13.91 -10.64
N ALA A 46 -11.10 13.59 -9.59
CA ALA A 46 -10.50 13.31 -8.28
C ALA A 46 -9.83 11.94 -8.29
N ALA A 47 -8.58 11.86 -7.81
CA ALA A 47 -7.80 10.63 -7.76
C ALA A 47 -8.19 9.78 -6.53
N VAL A 48 -8.65 8.56 -6.77
CA VAL A 48 -9.16 7.64 -5.75
C VAL A 48 -8.38 6.34 -5.75
N ILE A 49 -7.94 5.92 -4.57
CA ILE A 49 -7.48 4.55 -4.32
C ILE A 49 -8.57 3.80 -3.56
N PHE A 50 -8.96 2.65 -4.08
CA PHE A 50 -9.86 1.73 -3.41
C PHE A 50 -9.10 0.49 -2.95
N THR A 51 -9.14 0.20 -1.66
CA THR A 51 -8.49 -0.97 -1.09
C THR A 51 -9.44 -1.72 -0.15
N PHE A 52 -9.14 -2.99 0.08
CA PHE A 52 -9.87 -3.78 1.06
C PHE A 52 -9.10 -3.88 2.38
N ASN A 53 -9.82 -3.70 3.47
CA ASN A 53 -9.34 -4.14 4.78
C ASN A 53 -9.54 -5.65 4.88
N ILE A 54 -8.51 -6.40 4.50
CA ILE A 54 -8.51 -7.85 4.57
C ILE A 54 -7.75 -8.23 5.84
N PRO A 55 -8.41 -8.84 6.84
CA PRO A 55 -7.70 -9.37 8.00
C PRO A 55 -6.55 -10.29 7.56
N PRO A 56 -5.41 -10.27 8.22
CA PRO A 56 -4.31 -11.18 7.94
C PRO A 56 -4.84 -12.61 7.91
N ARG A 57 -4.59 -13.35 6.82
CA ARG A 57 -4.91 -14.77 6.79
C ARG A 57 -3.98 -15.46 7.78
N LYS A 58 -4.55 -16.08 8.81
CA LYS A 58 -3.80 -17.04 9.59
C LYS A 58 -3.34 -18.14 8.64
N SER A 59 -2.04 -18.27 8.44
CA SER A 59 -1.50 -19.42 7.73
C SER A 59 -1.83 -20.69 8.52
N VAL A 60 -1.75 -21.85 7.88
CA VAL A 60 -1.93 -23.16 8.58
C VAL A 60 -0.99 -23.26 9.79
N GLU A 61 0.10 -22.48 9.82
CA GLU A 61 1.09 -22.41 10.89
C GLU A 61 0.83 -21.27 11.90
N GLN A 62 -0.34 -20.61 11.86
CA GLN A 62 -0.72 -19.50 12.75
C GLN A 62 0.18 -18.23 12.67
N VAL A 63 1.08 -18.12 11.70
CA VAL A 63 1.90 -16.94 11.50
C VAL A 63 1.12 -15.91 10.69
N GLU A 64 0.81 -14.77 11.28
CA GLU A 64 0.19 -13.66 10.56
C GLU A 64 1.14 -13.12 9.49
N ALA A 65 0.65 -13.00 8.25
CA ALA A 65 1.47 -12.48 7.16
C ALA A 65 1.77 -10.99 7.42
N LYS A 66 3.04 -10.68 7.66
CA LYS A 66 3.51 -9.30 7.85
C LYS A 66 3.23 -8.46 6.59
N VAL A 67 2.98 -7.16 6.76
CA VAL A 67 2.75 -6.20 5.66
C VAL A 67 4.02 -5.40 5.35
N LEU A 68 4.20 -5.04 4.08
CA LEU A 68 5.28 -4.13 3.66
C LEU A 68 5.02 -2.70 4.13
N THR A 69 3.75 -2.29 4.09
CA THR A 69 3.31 -0.98 4.55
C THR A 69 2.09 -1.13 5.45
N THR A 70 2.14 -0.51 6.62
CA THR A 70 0.96 -0.37 7.49
C THR A 70 -0.06 0.57 6.84
N ASN A 71 -1.27 0.64 7.38
CA ASN A 71 -2.26 1.57 6.84
C ASN A 71 -1.83 3.03 6.98
N GLU A 72 -1.17 3.39 8.08
CA GLU A 72 -0.62 4.75 8.29
C GLU A 72 0.49 5.06 7.29
N GLU A 73 1.38 4.12 7.05
CA GLU A 73 2.44 4.26 6.05
C GLU A 73 1.89 4.39 4.63
N LYS A 74 0.85 3.62 4.26
CA LYS A 74 0.16 3.77 2.99
C LYS A 74 -0.46 5.15 2.83
N MET A 75 -1.15 5.62 3.86
CA MET A 75 -1.75 6.97 3.84
C MET A 75 -0.70 8.03 3.58
N HIS A 76 0.44 7.94 4.29
CA HIS A 76 1.55 8.88 4.10
C HIS A 76 2.07 8.87 2.65
N ILE A 77 2.29 7.69 2.07
CA ILE A 77 2.75 7.57 0.68
C ILE A 77 1.71 8.14 -0.29
N PHE A 78 0.43 7.78 -0.14
CA PHE A 78 -0.62 8.27 -1.03
C PHE A 78 -0.82 9.79 -0.93
N GLU A 79 -0.66 10.39 0.26
CA GLU A 79 -0.69 11.84 0.43
C GLU A 79 0.46 12.53 -0.33
N GLN A 80 1.67 11.96 -0.26
CA GLN A 80 2.83 12.48 -1.00
C GLN A 80 2.66 12.39 -2.52
N ILE A 81 2.01 11.33 -3.01
CA ILE A 81 1.69 11.15 -4.44
C ILE A 81 0.56 12.10 -4.89
N GLY A 82 -0.21 12.67 -3.95
CA GLY A 82 -1.29 13.60 -4.26
C GLY A 82 -2.63 12.93 -4.54
N ILE A 83 -2.89 11.75 -3.98
CA ILE A 83 -4.21 11.08 -4.01
C ILE A 83 -5.22 11.92 -3.20
N ASP A 84 -6.43 12.08 -3.72
CA ASP A 84 -7.48 12.87 -3.08
C ASP A 84 -8.30 12.06 -2.08
N TYR A 85 -8.57 10.78 -2.40
CA TYR A 85 -9.37 9.89 -1.57
C TYR A 85 -8.75 8.50 -1.44
N LEU A 86 -8.72 7.99 -0.22
CA LEU A 86 -8.47 6.59 0.08
C LEU A 86 -9.77 5.97 0.61
N VAL A 87 -10.31 4.97 -0.09
CA VAL A 87 -11.46 4.20 0.35
C VAL A 87 -10.98 2.84 0.83
N GLU A 88 -11.17 2.57 2.12
CA GLU A 88 -10.91 1.27 2.72
C GLU A 88 -12.24 0.56 3.00
N CYS A 89 -12.54 -0.45 2.20
CA CYS A 89 -13.76 -1.23 2.33
C CYS A 89 -13.49 -2.51 3.16
N PRO A 90 -14.27 -2.81 4.21
CA PRO A 90 -14.13 -4.06 4.93
C PRO A 90 -14.51 -5.23 4.01
N PHE A 91 -13.70 -6.27 4.01
CA PHE A 91 -13.93 -7.48 3.19
C PHE A 91 -14.95 -8.39 3.86
N THR A 92 -16.19 -7.90 3.96
CA THR A 92 -17.32 -8.63 4.55
C THR A 92 -17.74 -9.82 3.69
N ARG A 93 -18.55 -10.73 4.25
CA ARG A 93 -19.10 -11.85 3.49
C ARG A 93 -19.96 -11.36 2.30
N GLU A 94 -20.70 -10.27 2.48
CA GLU A 94 -21.50 -9.65 1.42
C GLU A 94 -20.60 -9.19 0.25
N ILE A 95 -19.57 -8.40 0.53
CA ILE A 95 -18.60 -7.93 -0.47
C ILE A 95 -17.87 -9.11 -1.12
N MET A 96 -17.46 -10.10 -0.34
CA MET A 96 -16.75 -11.28 -0.85
C MET A 96 -17.60 -12.13 -1.81
N CYS A 97 -18.92 -12.20 -1.58
CA CYS A 97 -19.85 -12.97 -2.40
C CYS A 97 -20.52 -12.15 -3.50
N MET A 98 -20.23 -10.84 -3.59
CA MET A 98 -20.83 -9.95 -4.58
C MET A 98 -20.39 -10.31 -5.99
N GLU A 99 -21.36 -10.42 -6.91
CA GLU A 99 -21.06 -10.68 -8.31
C GLU A 99 -20.20 -9.54 -8.90
N PRO A 100 -19.27 -9.86 -9.80
CA PRO A 100 -18.34 -8.86 -10.33
C PRO A 100 -19.04 -7.64 -10.91
N GLU A 101 -20.11 -7.81 -11.67
CA GLU A 101 -20.82 -6.69 -12.27
C GLU A 101 -21.52 -5.81 -11.23
N ASP A 102 -22.14 -6.41 -10.20
CA ASP A 102 -22.80 -5.67 -9.12
C ASP A 102 -21.78 -4.85 -8.32
N PHE A 103 -20.59 -5.41 -8.12
CA PHE A 103 -19.48 -4.70 -7.47
C PHE A 103 -19.05 -3.47 -8.27
N ILE A 104 -18.88 -3.59 -9.59
CA ILE A 104 -18.52 -2.47 -10.46
C ILE A 104 -19.65 -1.43 -10.52
N ALA A 105 -20.91 -1.87 -10.65
CA ALA A 105 -22.07 -0.97 -10.62
C ALA A 105 -22.09 -0.14 -9.32
N LYS A 106 -21.89 -0.79 -8.16
CA LYS A 106 -21.82 -0.12 -6.85
C LYS A 106 -20.71 0.94 -6.83
N ILE A 107 -19.49 0.57 -7.25
CA ILE A 107 -18.34 1.49 -7.26
C ILE A 107 -18.57 2.66 -8.19
N VAL A 108 -19.01 2.41 -9.43
CA VAL A 108 -19.25 3.47 -10.41
C VAL A 108 -20.30 4.46 -9.92
N HIS A 109 -21.39 3.98 -9.35
CA HIS A 109 -22.46 4.85 -8.87
C HIS A 109 -22.08 5.62 -7.61
N GLN A 110 -21.42 4.98 -6.65
CA GLN A 110 -21.13 5.62 -5.37
C GLN A 110 -19.89 6.51 -5.40
N LEU A 111 -18.92 6.20 -6.26
CA LEU A 111 -17.68 6.98 -6.39
C LEU A 111 -17.63 7.83 -7.69
N HIS A 112 -18.72 7.90 -8.45
CA HIS A 112 -18.81 8.64 -9.73
C HIS A 112 -17.62 8.41 -10.66
N VAL A 113 -17.24 7.12 -10.81
CA VAL A 113 -16.05 6.74 -11.57
C VAL A 113 -16.22 7.05 -13.06
N LYS A 114 -15.28 7.79 -13.63
CA LYS A 114 -15.17 8.11 -15.06
C LYS A 114 -13.99 7.42 -15.73
N CYS A 115 -13.02 6.94 -14.94
CA CYS A 115 -11.87 6.21 -15.46
C CYS A 115 -11.38 5.20 -14.42
N PHE A 116 -11.19 3.94 -14.84
CA PHE A 116 -10.46 2.95 -14.08
C PHE A 116 -9.02 2.87 -14.59
N VAL A 117 -8.05 2.82 -13.67
CA VAL A 117 -6.64 2.55 -13.96
C VAL A 117 -6.26 1.28 -13.23
N VAL A 118 -6.04 0.18 -13.96
CA VAL A 118 -5.84 -1.14 -13.39
C VAL A 118 -4.65 -1.86 -14.01
N GLY A 119 -4.04 -2.77 -13.26
CA GLY A 119 -3.00 -3.64 -13.78
C GLY A 119 -3.56 -4.73 -14.71
N SER A 120 -2.74 -5.25 -15.62
CA SER A 120 -3.14 -6.34 -16.53
C SER A 120 -3.44 -7.67 -15.82
N ASP A 121 -3.11 -7.79 -14.54
CA ASP A 121 -3.42 -8.93 -13.68
C ASP A 121 -4.52 -8.66 -12.65
N PHE A 122 -5.21 -7.53 -12.81
CA PHE A 122 -6.29 -7.14 -11.91
C PHE A 122 -7.48 -8.10 -12.00
N HIS A 123 -7.95 -8.54 -10.83
CA HIS A 123 -9.13 -9.38 -10.69
C HIS A 123 -10.00 -8.89 -9.53
N PHE A 124 -11.32 -9.04 -9.67
CA PHE A 124 -12.29 -8.58 -8.67
C PHE A 124 -13.54 -9.49 -8.61
N GLY A 125 -14.42 -9.17 -7.66
CA GLY A 125 -15.69 -9.86 -7.46
C GLY A 125 -15.53 -11.28 -6.91
N HIS A 126 -16.65 -11.97 -6.78
CA HIS A 126 -16.72 -13.32 -6.20
C HIS A 126 -15.82 -14.31 -6.95
N ASN A 127 -14.97 -15.02 -6.19
CA ASN A 127 -13.99 -15.98 -6.72
C ASN A 127 -13.06 -15.41 -7.80
N ARG A 128 -12.81 -14.07 -7.80
CA ARG A 128 -11.96 -13.39 -8.76
C ARG A 128 -12.39 -13.60 -10.23
N ARG A 129 -13.72 -13.73 -10.48
CA ARG A 129 -14.25 -13.97 -11.82
C ARG A 129 -14.23 -12.72 -12.71
N GLY A 130 -14.20 -11.52 -12.14
CA GLY A 130 -14.00 -10.28 -12.87
C GLY A 130 -12.52 -10.02 -13.15
N ASP A 131 -12.23 -9.48 -14.31
CA ASP A 131 -10.91 -9.03 -14.75
C ASP A 131 -11.01 -7.70 -15.54
N TYR A 132 -9.89 -7.23 -16.08
CA TYR A 132 -9.90 -6.00 -16.86
C TYR A 132 -10.65 -6.12 -18.20
N HIS A 133 -10.85 -7.32 -18.76
CA HIS A 133 -11.67 -7.53 -19.95
C HIS A 133 -13.14 -7.23 -19.62
N MET A 134 -13.63 -7.82 -18.52
CA MET A 134 -14.98 -7.52 -18.05
C MET A 134 -15.17 -6.03 -17.73
N LEU A 135 -14.17 -5.35 -17.16
CA LEU A 135 -14.24 -3.88 -16.98
C LEU A 135 -14.43 -3.16 -18.31
N LYS A 136 -13.73 -3.58 -19.37
CA LYS A 136 -13.87 -3.00 -20.70
C LYS A 136 -15.25 -3.27 -21.31
N ASP A 137 -15.76 -4.51 -21.16
CA ASP A 137 -17.07 -4.89 -21.67
C ASP A 137 -18.22 -4.10 -21.01
N LEU A 138 -18.05 -3.74 -19.75
CA LEU A 138 -19.01 -2.95 -18.98
C LEU A 138 -18.87 -1.42 -19.18
N SER A 139 -17.82 -0.95 -19.88
CA SER A 139 -17.49 0.47 -19.96
C SER A 139 -18.58 1.30 -20.63
N ASP A 140 -19.14 0.84 -21.74
CA ASP A 140 -20.22 1.53 -22.45
C ASP A 140 -21.51 1.58 -21.63
N LYS A 141 -21.81 0.49 -20.90
CA LYS A 141 -23.02 0.39 -20.07
C LYS A 141 -23.02 1.40 -18.92
N TYR A 142 -21.86 1.61 -18.29
CA TYR A 142 -21.73 2.45 -17.09
C TYR A 142 -21.04 3.79 -17.35
N GLY A 143 -20.58 4.07 -18.57
CA GLY A 143 -20.05 5.37 -19.00
C GLY A 143 -18.71 5.75 -18.37
N TYR A 144 -17.72 4.83 -18.39
CA TYR A 144 -16.36 5.05 -17.92
C TYR A 144 -15.30 4.56 -18.92
N GLU A 145 -14.07 5.03 -18.77
CA GLU A 145 -12.90 4.55 -19.51
C GLU A 145 -12.12 3.50 -18.68
N VAL A 146 -11.35 2.66 -19.37
CA VAL A 146 -10.43 1.70 -18.72
C VAL A 146 -9.03 1.84 -19.29
N LEU A 147 -8.07 2.18 -18.44
CA LEU A 147 -6.64 2.18 -18.73
C LEU A 147 -6.03 0.93 -18.10
N VAL A 148 -5.42 0.09 -18.93
CA VAL A 148 -4.77 -1.14 -18.48
C VAL A 148 -3.26 -0.97 -18.53
N ILE A 149 -2.60 -1.13 -17.40
CA ILE A 149 -1.16 -0.95 -17.24
C ILE A 149 -0.47 -2.30 -17.18
N ASN A 150 0.52 -2.47 -18.04
CA ASN A 150 1.33 -3.68 -18.03
C ASN A 150 2.28 -3.71 -16.84
N LYS A 151 2.60 -4.91 -16.38
CA LYS A 151 3.56 -5.10 -15.29
C LYS A 151 4.95 -4.61 -15.67
N MET A 152 5.58 -3.94 -14.73
CA MET A 152 6.99 -3.61 -14.81
C MET A 152 7.84 -4.80 -14.36
N GLN A 153 8.94 -5.04 -15.06
CA GLN A 153 9.87 -6.13 -14.75
C GLN A 153 11.25 -5.60 -14.36
N GLU A 154 11.88 -6.32 -13.46
CA GLU A 154 13.28 -6.17 -13.08
C GLU A 154 13.94 -7.56 -13.08
N ASP A 155 15.11 -7.69 -13.71
CA ASP A 155 15.83 -8.97 -13.84
C ASP A 155 14.96 -10.12 -14.40
N LYS A 156 14.10 -9.81 -15.39
CA LYS A 156 13.13 -10.76 -16.00
C LYS A 156 12.07 -11.29 -15.04
N ARG A 157 11.87 -10.64 -13.92
CA ARG A 157 10.84 -10.95 -12.92
C ARG A 157 9.91 -9.76 -12.73
N ASP A 158 8.61 -10.01 -12.60
CA ASP A 158 7.63 -8.97 -12.31
C ASP A 158 7.93 -8.31 -10.96
N ILE A 159 7.98 -6.96 -10.94
CA ILE A 159 8.05 -6.21 -9.68
C ILE A 159 6.73 -6.41 -8.95
N SER A 160 6.80 -6.93 -7.73
CA SER A 160 5.63 -7.29 -6.93
C SER A 160 5.92 -7.18 -5.44
N SER A 161 4.86 -7.08 -4.62
CA SER A 161 5.01 -7.11 -3.15
C SER A 161 5.74 -8.38 -2.67
N THR A 162 5.55 -9.51 -3.35
CA THR A 162 6.26 -10.76 -3.02
C THR A 162 7.75 -10.62 -3.26
N PHE A 163 8.16 -10.05 -4.39
CA PHE A 163 9.58 -9.84 -4.69
C PHE A 163 10.22 -8.90 -3.67
N VAL A 164 9.57 -7.79 -3.34
CA VAL A 164 10.06 -6.86 -2.31
C VAL A 164 10.21 -7.55 -0.94
N ARG A 165 9.22 -8.37 -0.53
CA ARG A 165 9.29 -9.12 0.74
C ARG A 165 10.48 -10.05 0.81
N GLU A 166 10.73 -10.78 -0.25
CA GLU A 166 11.87 -11.70 -0.33
C GLU A 166 13.21 -10.98 -0.13
N GLU A 167 13.37 -9.81 -0.76
CA GLU A 167 14.60 -9.04 -0.63
C GLU A 167 14.77 -8.41 0.77
N ILE A 168 13.69 -7.93 1.39
CA ILE A 168 13.71 -7.45 2.78
C ILE A 168 14.05 -8.59 3.74
N ALA A 169 13.44 -9.76 3.56
CA ALA A 169 13.69 -10.92 4.41
C ALA A 169 15.13 -11.45 4.33
N LYS A 170 15.83 -11.21 3.20
CA LYS A 170 17.25 -11.53 3.02
C LYS A 170 18.20 -10.43 3.52
N GLY A 171 17.68 -9.30 4.00
CA GLY A 171 18.46 -8.12 4.34
C GLY A 171 18.97 -7.30 3.13
N ASN A 172 18.54 -7.61 1.92
CA ASN A 172 18.93 -6.90 0.68
C ASN A 172 18.17 -5.58 0.53
N ILE A 173 18.36 -4.66 1.48
CA ILE A 173 17.58 -3.42 1.57
C ILE A 173 17.81 -2.49 0.36
N GLU A 174 19.00 -2.46 -0.20
CA GLU A 174 19.28 -1.66 -1.40
C GLU A 174 18.43 -2.14 -2.59
N LYS A 175 18.33 -3.46 -2.80
CA LYS A 175 17.47 -4.03 -3.85
C LYS A 175 15.99 -3.79 -3.54
N ALA A 176 15.57 -3.95 -2.30
CA ALA A 176 14.19 -3.65 -1.89
C ALA A 176 13.83 -2.18 -2.15
N ASN A 177 14.71 -1.25 -1.80
CA ASN A 177 14.54 0.18 -2.09
C ASN A 177 14.44 0.47 -3.58
N HIS A 178 15.29 -0.18 -4.39
CA HIS A 178 15.22 -0.05 -5.84
C HIS A 178 13.88 -0.56 -6.41
N LEU A 179 13.37 -1.68 -5.92
CA LEU A 179 12.07 -2.24 -6.33
C LEU A 179 10.89 -1.37 -5.86
N LEU A 180 11.02 -0.74 -4.70
CA LEU A 180 10.01 0.17 -4.15
C LEU A 180 9.99 1.52 -4.86
N GLY A 181 11.14 2.05 -5.28
CA GLY A 181 11.30 3.42 -5.76
C GLY A 181 11.51 4.45 -4.65
N TYR A 182 11.53 4.00 -3.39
CA TYR A 182 11.78 4.82 -2.20
C TYR A 182 12.50 4.00 -1.12
N HIS A 183 13.08 4.66 -0.12
CA HIS A 183 13.69 3.96 1.00
C HIS A 183 12.63 3.25 1.85
N TYR A 184 12.82 1.94 2.05
CA TYR A 184 11.96 1.19 2.96
C TYR A 184 12.02 1.80 4.35
N PHE A 185 10.87 2.11 4.92
CA PHE A 185 10.79 2.78 6.21
C PHE A 185 9.85 2.04 7.16
N VAL A 186 10.04 2.29 8.44
CA VAL A 186 9.27 1.71 9.53
C VAL A 186 8.82 2.84 10.43
N THR A 187 7.52 2.98 10.62
CA THR A 187 6.94 3.84 11.65
C THR A 187 6.75 3.07 12.95
N GLY A 188 6.76 3.76 14.08
CA GLY A 188 6.51 3.13 15.37
C GLY A 188 6.70 4.10 16.52
N GLU A 189 6.21 3.69 17.67
CA GLU A 189 6.32 4.48 18.89
C GLU A 189 7.74 4.47 19.46
N ILE A 190 8.17 5.60 20.01
CA ILE A 190 9.45 5.72 20.70
C ILE A 190 9.24 5.40 22.17
N LEU A 191 9.95 4.38 22.65
CA LEU A 191 10.01 4.07 24.06
C LEU A 191 11.31 4.53 24.69
N HIS A 192 11.22 5.02 25.91
CA HIS A 192 12.37 5.33 26.73
C HIS A 192 13.10 4.03 27.11
N GLY A 193 14.35 3.90 26.69
CA GLY A 193 15.23 2.80 27.07
C GLY A 193 15.92 3.04 28.43
N ARG A 194 16.82 2.14 28.78
CA ARG A 194 17.63 2.21 30.04
C ARG A 194 18.69 3.33 30.03
N HIS A 195 18.70 4.24 29.06
CA HIS A 195 19.68 5.33 28.89
C HIS A 195 21.15 4.90 28.82
N LEU A 196 21.43 3.60 28.58
CA LEU A 196 22.79 3.07 28.56
C LEU A 196 23.68 3.69 27.49
N GLY A 197 23.11 4.04 26.35
CA GLY A 197 23.82 4.69 25.26
C GLY A 197 24.30 6.09 25.62
N SER A 198 23.43 6.92 26.19
CA SER A 198 23.78 8.27 26.62
C SER A 198 24.70 8.30 27.82
N THR A 199 24.55 7.40 28.78
CA THR A 199 25.35 7.39 30.01
C THR A 199 26.70 6.71 29.89
N LYS A 200 26.79 5.65 29.05
CA LYS A 200 28.07 4.88 28.91
C LYS A 200 28.86 5.23 27.65
N LEU A 201 28.17 5.58 26.56
CA LEU A 201 28.80 5.80 25.27
C LEU A 201 28.72 7.26 24.79
N GLY A 202 28.00 8.12 25.49
CA GLY A 202 27.77 9.51 25.07
C GLY A 202 26.93 9.65 23.80
N ILE A 203 26.30 8.55 23.34
CA ILE A 203 25.51 8.52 22.09
C ILE A 203 24.02 8.44 22.48
N PRO A 204 23.19 9.43 22.10
CA PRO A 204 21.76 9.37 22.31
C PRO A 204 21.17 8.14 21.59
N THR A 205 20.37 7.36 22.27
CA THR A 205 19.69 6.19 21.72
C THR A 205 18.19 6.30 21.92
N ILE A 206 17.45 5.87 20.91
CA ILE A 206 16.01 5.70 20.97
C ILE A 206 15.67 4.24 20.70
N ASN A 207 14.63 3.72 21.35
CA ASN A 207 14.05 2.44 21.03
C ASN A 207 12.73 2.69 20.30
N GLN A 208 12.56 2.09 19.13
CA GLN A 208 11.33 2.18 18.37
C GLN A 208 10.65 0.81 18.38
N ILE A 209 9.35 0.79 18.66
CA ILE A 209 8.52 -0.41 18.53
C ILE A 209 7.63 -0.23 17.31
N PRO A 210 7.89 -1.00 16.25
CA PRO A 210 7.02 -1.02 15.08
C PRO A 210 5.72 -1.76 15.40
N PRO A 211 4.63 -1.50 14.63
CA PRO A 211 3.42 -2.29 14.67
C PRO A 211 3.71 -3.78 14.43
N GLU A 212 2.96 -4.65 15.11
CA GLU A 212 3.21 -6.10 15.07
C GLU A 212 3.12 -6.68 13.65
N GLU A 213 2.19 -6.16 12.85
CA GLU A 213 1.99 -6.56 11.46
C GLU A 213 3.08 -6.08 10.49
N LYS A 214 3.95 -5.14 10.89
CA LYS A 214 5.01 -4.60 10.02
C LYS A 214 6.10 -5.64 9.76
N LEU A 215 6.44 -5.82 8.47
CA LEU A 215 7.62 -6.61 8.10
C LEU A 215 8.88 -5.83 8.46
N LEU A 216 9.75 -6.42 9.24
CA LEU A 216 11.09 -5.88 9.50
C LEU A 216 12.12 -6.60 8.63
N PRO A 217 13.24 -5.93 8.30
CA PRO A 217 14.35 -6.60 7.65
C PRO A 217 14.98 -7.65 8.58
N GLU A 218 15.83 -8.51 8.01
CA GLU A 218 16.62 -9.47 8.77
C GLU A 218 17.35 -8.79 9.94
N SER A 219 17.54 -9.52 11.05
CA SER A 219 18.28 -8.99 12.20
C SER A 219 19.69 -8.56 11.80
N GLY A 220 20.05 -7.33 12.14
CA GLY A 220 21.31 -6.77 11.72
C GLY A 220 21.44 -5.28 12.03
N VAL A 221 22.50 -4.68 11.52
CA VAL A 221 22.82 -3.26 11.72
C VAL A 221 22.69 -2.52 10.40
N TYR A 222 21.88 -1.46 10.40
CA TYR A 222 21.51 -0.70 9.20
C TYR A 222 21.87 0.78 9.37
N VAL A 223 22.37 1.40 8.32
CA VAL A 223 22.47 2.85 8.24
C VAL A 223 21.07 3.39 7.93
N THR A 224 20.60 4.34 8.71
CA THR A 224 19.23 4.83 8.65
C THR A 224 19.13 6.33 8.66
N GLU A 225 18.06 6.85 8.09
CA GLU A 225 17.58 8.20 8.33
C GLU A 225 16.38 8.12 9.27
N VAL A 226 16.44 8.83 10.38
CA VAL A 226 15.37 8.90 11.38
C VAL A 226 14.69 10.24 11.29
N ARG A 227 13.38 10.25 11.04
CA ARG A 227 12.54 11.46 11.01
C ARG A 227 11.75 11.60 12.30
N LEU A 228 11.93 12.73 12.98
CA LEU A 228 11.21 13.09 14.20
C LEU A 228 10.54 14.44 13.99
N GLY A 229 9.24 14.43 13.69
CA GLY A 229 8.55 15.62 13.21
C GLY A 229 9.22 16.17 11.95
N ASP A 230 9.57 17.45 11.95
CA ASP A 230 10.21 18.14 10.80
C ASP A 230 11.73 17.96 10.74
N ARG A 231 12.32 17.18 11.61
CA ARG A 231 13.78 16.98 11.69
C ARG A 231 14.20 15.61 11.23
N SER A 232 15.26 15.56 10.42
CA SER A 232 15.91 14.32 9.97
C SER A 232 17.28 14.17 10.63
N TYR A 233 17.61 12.95 11.01
CA TYR A 233 18.86 12.56 11.64
C TYR A 233 19.43 11.34 10.93
N ARG A 234 20.75 11.30 10.75
CA ARG A 234 21.43 10.06 10.37
C ARG A 234 21.70 9.21 11.61
N GLY A 235 21.45 7.93 11.48
CA GLY A 235 21.61 6.99 12.59
C GLY A 235 22.10 5.62 12.15
N VAL A 236 22.44 4.82 13.15
CA VAL A 236 22.72 3.40 13.01
C VAL A 236 21.66 2.67 13.81
N THR A 237 20.88 1.82 13.14
CA THR A 237 19.76 1.09 13.74
C THR A 237 20.09 -0.39 13.82
N ASN A 238 19.99 -0.95 15.01
CA ASN A 238 20.02 -2.38 15.21
C ASN A 238 18.59 -2.95 15.14
N VAL A 239 18.35 -3.84 14.18
CA VAL A 239 17.10 -4.62 14.09
C VAL A 239 17.37 -5.97 14.75
N GLY A 240 16.60 -6.30 15.78
CA GLY A 240 16.75 -7.55 16.49
C GLY A 240 16.15 -7.52 17.89
N TRP A 241 16.18 -8.66 18.56
CA TRP A 241 15.78 -8.76 19.95
C TRP A 241 16.81 -8.08 20.85
N ASN A 242 16.37 -7.12 21.61
CA ASN A 242 17.18 -6.60 22.73
C ASN A 242 16.74 -7.35 23.98
N PRO A 243 17.56 -8.26 24.55
CA PRO A 243 17.20 -8.91 25.80
C PRO A 243 17.04 -7.83 26.86
N MET A 244 15.86 -7.75 27.44
CA MET A 244 15.52 -6.83 28.55
C MET A 244 16.32 -7.20 29.81
#